data_a26f1b87c142be7a0cdc52f02bec26fd
#
_entry.id   a26f1b87c142be7a0cdc52f02bec26fd
#
_cell.length_a   1.000
_cell.length_b   1.000
_cell.length_c   1.000
_cell.angle_alpha   90.00
_cell.angle_beta   90.00
_cell.angle_gamma   90.00
#
_symmetry.space_group_name_H-M   'P 1'
#
loop_
_entity.id
_entity.type
_entity.pdbx_description
1 polymer ?
#
loop_
_entity_poly.entity_id
_entity_poly.type
_entity_poly.pdbx_seq_one_letter_code
_entity_poly.pdbx_strand_id
1 'polypeptide(L)'
;MKTRVVLPGGTIGILGGGQLGRMMALAARTLGFQVQALDPDPTCPALSVVDKCITAPFSDVAAAEELARGCDTVTLEIEKVSLATLEAVARHAPMRPGADVLRIVQHRGRQKSWLAQGGFPLGPWREAHSAEEMAEAIGALGGRCFVKSSEGGYDGRGQVEVKSASEAASAWKELGERSVVVEAALDLKSELSVLVARSPKGETAVYPPAYNHHEERILAWSLLPGPLPPQVSAQATELARAITESLQVEGLLVVEMFLLGDGSVLVNEVAPRPHNSFHSTEVACLTSQFEQAVRAACNLPLGSVEVVRPAAIVNLLGDLWLKEGGPRFEQVLAMPGVRLHLYGKRDARKGRKMGHLSAVGTTPEDALARVKAAATALGV
;
A
#
# COMPACT_ATOMS: atom_id res chain seq x y z
N MET A 1 -23.99 6.40 -13.53
CA MET A 1 -22.85 5.45 -13.68
C MET A 1 -22.38 4.84 -12.35
N LYS A 2 -22.41 5.57 -11.23
CA LYS A 2 -21.85 5.11 -9.92
C LYS A 2 -22.44 3.80 -9.36
N THR A 3 -23.65 3.41 -9.70
CA THR A 3 -24.34 2.25 -9.11
C THR A 3 -24.34 0.99 -9.98
N ARG A 4 -23.81 1.05 -11.20
CA ARG A 4 -23.75 -0.11 -12.09
C ARG A 4 -22.82 -1.18 -11.50
N VAL A 5 -23.29 -2.41 -11.44
CA VAL A 5 -22.51 -3.59 -11.13
C VAL A 5 -21.84 -4.10 -12.41
N VAL A 6 -20.53 -4.34 -12.37
CA VAL A 6 -19.80 -4.97 -13.45
C VAL A 6 -19.67 -6.46 -13.13
N LEU A 7 -20.25 -7.32 -13.98
CA LEU A 7 -20.24 -8.77 -13.82
C LEU A 7 -19.07 -9.42 -14.54
N PRO A 8 -18.70 -10.67 -14.23
CA PRO A 8 -17.75 -11.47 -15.00
C PRO A 8 -18.04 -11.42 -16.52
N GLY A 9 -16.98 -11.35 -17.31
CA GLY A 9 -17.05 -11.05 -18.75
C GLY A 9 -16.85 -9.55 -19.08
N GLY A 10 -17.02 -8.65 -18.09
CA GLY A 10 -16.70 -7.23 -18.24
C GLY A 10 -15.19 -6.96 -18.22
N THR A 11 -14.82 -5.71 -18.52
CA THR A 11 -13.43 -5.27 -18.63
C THR A 11 -13.06 -4.31 -17.51
N ILE A 12 -11.97 -4.57 -16.81
CA ILE A 12 -11.42 -3.73 -15.75
C ILE A 12 -10.16 -3.03 -16.26
N GLY A 13 -10.09 -1.71 -16.12
CA GLY A 13 -8.89 -0.91 -16.34
C GLY A 13 -8.08 -0.76 -15.05
N ILE A 14 -6.75 -0.85 -15.14
CA ILE A 14 -5.84 -0.63 -14.02
C ILE A 14 -4.84 0.46 -14.40
N LEU A 15 -4.83 1.56 -13.64
CA LEU A 15 -3.78 2.58 -13.74
C LEU A 15 -2.59 2.13 -12.87
N GLY A 16 -1.54 1.70 -13.57
CA GLY A 16 -0.35 1.07 -13.01
C GLY A 16 -0.28 -0.44 -13.29
N GLY A 17 0.84 -0.85 -13.89
CA GLY A 17 1.16 -2.23 -14.24
C GLY A 17 2.24 -2.85 -13.36
N GLY A 18 2.51 -2.29 -12.17
CA GLY A 18 3.47 -2.83 -11.21
C GLY A 18 3.01 -4.13 -10.56
N GLN A 19 3.63 -4.51 -9.44
CA GLN A 19 3.31 -5.77 -8.75
C GLN A 19 1.86 -5.83 -8.25
N LEU A 20 1.31 -4.73 -7.75
CA LEU A 20 -0.06 -4.71 -7.23
C LEU A 20 -1.07 -4.81 -8.38
N GLY A 21 -0.82 -4.09 -9.48
CA GLY A 21 -1.61 -4.17 -10.71
C GLY A 21 -1.60 -5.59 -11.29
N ARG A 22 -0.42 -6.24 -11.34
CA ARG A 22 -0.31 -7.64 -11.75
C ARG A 22 -1.16 -8.57 -10.87
N MET A 23 -1.07 -8.43 -9.54
CA MET A 23 -1.80 -9.29 -8.62
C MET A 23 -3.31 -9.03 -8.67
N MET A 24 -3.74 -7.78 -8.85
CA MET A 24 -5.16 -7.47 -9.11
C MET A 24 -5.64 -8.06 -10.43
N ALA A 25 -4.83 -7.99 -11.50
CA ALA A 25 -5.16 -8.58 -12.78
C ALA A 25 -5.34 -10.11 -12.70
N LEU A 26 -4.47 -10.81 -11.96
CA LEU A 26 -4.61 -12.24 -11.71
C LEU A 26 -5.90 -12.57 -10.96
N ALA A 27 -6.24 -11.81 -9.91
CA ALA A 27 -7.49 -11.97 -9.18
C ALA A 27 -8.72 -11.70 -10.06
N ALA A 28 -8.68 -10.66 -10.89
CA ALA A 28 -9.75 -10.32 -11.82
C ALA A 28 -9.96 -11.45 -12.85
N ARG A 29 -8.89 -12.02 -13.39
CA ARG A 29 -8.96 -13.15 -14.33
C ARG A 29 -9.56 -14.40 -13.70
N THR A 30 -9.22 -14.67 -12.43
CA THR A 30 -9.82 -15.79 -11.68
C THR A 30 -11.34 -15.63 -11.57
N LEU A 31 -11.83 -14.39 -11.48
CA LEU A 31 -13.26 -14.08 -11.48
C LEU A 31 -13.89 -13.96 -12.88
N GLY A 32 -13.13 -14.20 -13.96
CA GLY A 32 -13.62 -14.18 -15.34
C GLY A 32 -13.71 -12.78 -15.98
N PHE A 33 -12.99 -11.78 -15.47
CA PHE A 33 -12.89 -10.45 -16.09
C PHE A 33 -11.78 -10.37 -17.14
N GLN A 34 -11.99 -9.52 -18.14
CA GLN A 34 -10.90 -8.99 -18.97
C GLN A 34 -10.20 -7.85 -18.24
N VAL A 35 -8.91 -7.66 -18.51
CA VAL A 35 -8.11 -6.64 -17.83
C VAL A 35 -7.27 -5.85 -18.82
N GLN A 36 -7.34 -4.54 -18.74
CA GLN A 36 -6.45 -3.62 -19.45
C GLN A 36 -5.63 -2.81 -18.44
N ALA A 37 -4.42 -2.41 -18.80
CA ALA A 37 -3.56 -1.60 -17.95
C ALA A 37 -2.98 -0.40 -18.70
N LEU A 38 -2.59 0.63 -17.96
CA LEU A 38 -1.75 1.74 -18.43
C LEU A 38 -0.55 1.85 -17.51
N ASP A 39 0.65 1.81 -18.07
CA ASP A 39 1.90 1.95 -17.30
C ASP A 39 2.99 2.60 -18.17
N PRO A 40 3.84 3.49 -17.65
CA PRO A 40 4.95 4.08 -18.40
C PRO A 40 6.06 3.08 -18.75
N ASP A 41 6.18 1.96 -18.03
CA ASP A 41 7.16 0.90 -18.32
C ASP A 41 6.58 -0.11 -19.31
N PRO A 42 7.10 -0.18 -20.57
CA PRO A 42 6.65 -1.15 -21.57
C PRO A 42 6.95 -2.60 -21.17
N THR A 43 7.68 -2.81 -20.09
CA THR A 43 8.02 -4.13 -19.52
C THR A 43 7.42 -4.35 -18.14
N CYS A 44 6.35 -3.62 -17.80
CA CYS A 44 5.74 -3.66 -16.48
C CYS A 44 5.30 -5.08 -16.08
N PRO A 45 5.30 -5.41 -14.80
CA PRO A 45 4.90 -6.73 -14.28
C PRO A 45 3.56 -7.25 -14.76
N ALA A 46 2.58 -6.38 -14.96
CA ALA A 46 1.23 -6.75 -15.37
C ALA A 46 1.15 -7.14 -16.87
N LEU A 47 2.12 -6.74 -17.71
CA LEU A 47 2.08 -6.95 -19.17
C LEU A 47 1.74 -8.40 -19.56
N SER A 48 2.27 -9.38 -18.83
CA SER A 48 2.08 -10.80 -19.15
C SER A 48 0.73 -11.39 -18.69
N VAL A 49 -0.11 -10.59 -18.01
CA VAL A 49 -1.37 -11.06 -17.40
C VAL A 49 -2.58 -10.18 -17.71
N VAL A 50 -2.40 -9.14 -18.53
CA VAL A 50 -3.48 -8.27 -19.02
C VAL A 50 -3.75 -8.52 -20.50
N ASP A 51 -4.95 -8.21 -20.97
CA ASP A 51 -5.34 -8.38 -22.38
C ASP A 51 -4.78 -7.25 -23.26
N LYS A 52 -4.66 -6.04 -22.70
CA LYS A 52 -4.07 -4.87 -23.36
C LYS A 52 -3.28 -4.06 -22.34
N CYS A 53 -2.10 -3.60 -22.73
CA CYS A 53 -1.31 -2.63 -21.94
C CYS A 53 -1.01 -1.40 -22.80
N ILE A 54 -1.43 -0.23 -22.34
CA ILE A 54 -1.12 1.06 -22.96
C ILE A 54 0.15 1.59 -22.29
N THR A 55 1.21 1.80 -23.09
CA THR A 55 2.46 2.37 -22.59
C THR A 55 2.40 3.89 -22.69
N ALA A 56 2.16 4.56 -21.56
CA ALA A 56 2.07 6.02 -21.48
C ALA A 56 2.34 6.51 -20.06
N PRO A 57 2.80 7.78 -19.88
CA PRO A 57 2.92 8.41 -18.58
C PRO A 57 1.58 8.47 -17.84
N PHE A 58 1.60 8.41 -16.51
CA PHE A 58 0.41 8.56 -15.67
C PHE A 58 -0.25 9.95 -15.73
N SER A 59 0.38 10.90 -16.39
CA SER A 59 -0.15 12.24 -16.68
C SER A 59 -0.73 12.37 -18.09
N ASP A 60 -0.67 11.32 -18.92
CA ASP A 60 -1.23 11.34 -20.27
C ASP A 60 -2.75 11.10 -20.21
N VAL A 61 -3.47 12.22 -20.30
CA VAL A 61 -4.94 12.25 -20.23
C VAL A 61 -5.55 11.49 -21.42
N ALA A 62 -5.00 11.61 -22.62
CA ALA A 62 -5.56 10.98 -23.82
C ALA A 62 -5.43 9.45 -23.78
N ALA A 63 -4.27 8.94 -23.36
CA ALA A 63 -4.03 7.51 -23.17
C ALA A 63 -4.94 6.92 -22.06
N ALA A 64 -5.15 7.66 -20.98
CA ALA A 64 -6.03 7.22 -19.90
C ALA A 64 -7.52 7.23 -20.33
N GLU A 65 -7.95 8.20 -21.13
CA GLU A 65 -9.29 8.17 -21.74
C GLU A 65 -9.46 7.01 -22.72
N GLU A 66 -8.43 6.68 -23.50
CA GLU A 66 -8.44 5.49 -24.37
C GLU A 66 -8.65 4.22 -23.55
N LEU A 67 -7.88 4.05 -22.45
CA LEU A 67 -8.09 2.94 -21.51
C LEU A 67 -9.54 2.90 -21.01
N ALA A 68 -10.03 4.04 -20.50
CA ALA A 68 -11.34 4.13 -19.86
C ALA A 68 -12.51 3.83 -20.81
N ARG A 69 -12.41 4.22 -22.09
CA ARG A 69 -13.42 3.90 -23.12
C ARG A 69 -13.51 2.39 -23.41
N GLY A 70 -12.42 1.64 -23.18
CA GLY A 70 -12.37 0.19 -23.33
C GLY A 70 -12.74 -0.59 -22.07
N CYS A 71 -13.14 0.07 -20.96
CA CYS A 71 -13.35 -0.56 -19.68
C CYS A 71 -14.73 -0.25 -19.10
N ASP A 72 -15.30 -1.21 -18.34
CA ASP A 72 -16.54 -1.03 -17.60
C ASP A 72 -16.31 -0.35 -16.24
N THR A 73 -15.12 -0.46 -15.69
CA THR A 73 -14.65 0.23 -14.46
C THR A 73 -13.15 0.38 -14.51
N VAL A 74 -12.59 1.36 -13.78
CA VAL A 74 -11.16 1.58 -13.68
C VAL A 74 -10.75 1.68 -12.20
N THR A 75 -9.63 1.08 -11.87
CA THR A 75 -8.98 1.18 -10.55
C THR A 75 -7.51 1.57 -10.71
N LEU A 76 -6.78 1.68 -9.60
CA LEU A 76 -5.36 2.02 -9.61
C LEU A 76 -4.55 1.13 -8.66
N GLU A 77 -3.25 1.02 -8.96
CA GLU A 77 -2.28 0.37 -8.08
C GLU A 77 -1.23 1.34 -7.50
N ILE A 78 -1.27 2.60 -7.93
CA ILE A 78 -0.27 3.62 -7.58
C ILE A 78 -0.92 4.99 -7.44
N GLU A 79 -0.47 5.78 -6.48
CA GLU A 79 -0.99 7.13 -6.23
C GLU A 79 -0.42 8.21 -7.16
N LYS A 80 0.59 7.91 -7.98
CA LYS A 80 1.28 8.89 -8.85
C LYS A 80 0.52 9.31 -10.10
N VAL A 81 -0.74 8.90 -10.24
CA VAL A 81 -1.60 9.29 -11.36
C VAL A 81 -2.06 10.74 -11.18
N SER A 82 -1.97 11.57 -12.24
CA SER A 82 -2.39 12.98 -12.12
C SER A 82 -3.90 13.08 -11.86
N LEU A 83 -4.32 14.09 -11.09
CA LEU A 83 -5.74 14.32 -10.83
C LEU A 83 -6.53 14.56 -12.12
N ALA A 84 -5.94 15.30 -13.07
CA ALA A 84 -6.55 15.52 -14.37
C ALA A 84 -6.80 14.22 -15.15
N THR A 85 -5.87 13.25 -15.04
CA THR A 85 -6.02 11.91 -15.61
C THR A 85 -7.16 11.15 -14.95
N LEU A 86 -7.26 11.16 -13.63
CA LEU A 86 -8.35 10.48 -12.90
C LEU A 86 -9.73 11.09 -13.23
N GLU A 87 -9.81 12.41 -13.30
CA GLU A 87 -11.03 13.13 -13.69
C GLU A 87 -11.44 12.83 -15.14
N ALA A 88 -10.46 12.69 -16.04
CA ALA A 88 -10.69 12.31 -17.42
C ALA A 88 -11.23 10.87 -17.53
N VAL A 89 -10.64 9.92 -16.84
CA VAL A 89 -11.11 8.53 -16.76
C VAL A 89 -12.56 8.49 -16.25
N ALA A 90 -12.87 9.24 -15.20
CA ALA A 90 -14.21 9.27 -14.58
C ALA A 90 -15.33 9.75 -15.52
N ARG A 91 -15.01 10.43 -16.63
CA ARG A 91 -15.98 10.81 -17.68
C ARG A 91 -16.44 9.62 -18.52
N HIS A 92 -15.65 8.57 -18.61
CA HIS A 92 -15.88 7.41 -19.49
C HIS A 92 -16.25 6.14 -18.73
N ALA A 93 -15.62 5.90 -17.57
CA ALA A 93 -15.87 4.73 -16.72
C ALA A 93 -15.84 5.11 -15.23
N PRO A 94 -16.54 4.38 -14.34
CA PRO A 94 -16.39 4.56 -12.90
C PRO A 94 -14.92 4.40 -12.50
N MET A 95 -14.33 5.42 -11.87
CA MET A 95 -12.97 5.41 -11.32
C MET A 95 -13.02 5.18 -9.81
N ARG A 96 -12.40 4.12 -9.30
CA ARG A 96 -12.44 3.71 -7.90
C ARG A 96 -11.07 3.27 -7.40
N PRO A 97 -10.49 3.98 -6.40
CA PRO A 97 -11.00 5.21 -5.77
C PRO A 97 -10.97 6.42 -6.70
N GLY A 98 -11.84 7.41 -6.41
CA GLY A 98 -11.98 8.63 -7.22
C GLY A 98 -10.89 9.68 -6.97
N ALA A 99 -10.89 10.74 -7.82
CA ALA A 99 -9.92 11.83 -7.75
C ALA A 99 -9.93 12.58 -6.41
N ASP A 100 -11.09 12.68 -5.75
CA ASP A 100 -11.20 13.40 -4.46
C ASP A 100 -10.40 12.71 -3.36
N VAL A 101 -10.40 11.38 -3.32
CA VAL A 101 -9.57 10.59 -2.40
C VAL A 101 -8.09 10.83 -2.69
N LEU A 102 -7.70 10.74 -3.96
CA LEU A 102 -6.31 10.89 -4.38
C LEU A 102 -5.79 12.32 -4.13
N ARG A 103 -6.63 13.34 -4.28
CA ARG A 103 -6.29 14.73 -3.98
C ARG A 103 -5.82 14.92 -2.54
N ILE A 104 -6.41 14.18 -1.61
CA ILE A 104 -6.01 14.20 -0.19
C ILE A 104 -4.74 13.37 0.01
N VAL A 105 -4.72 12.15 -0.52
CA VAL A 105 -3.70 11.16 -0.18
C VAL A 105 -2.34 11.42 -0.85
N GLN A 106 -2.32 11.99 -2.05
CA GLN A 106 -1.09 12.24 -2.81
C GLN A 106 -0.13 13.25 -2.16
N HIS A 107 -0.58 14.05 -1.21
CA HIS A 107 0.20 15.08 -0.55
C HIS A 107 0.16 14.90 0.95
N ARG A 108 1.30 14.60 1.59
CA ARG A 108 1.38 14.29 3.03
C ARG A 108 0.83 15.39 3.93
N GLY A 109 1.09 16.65 3.63
CA GLY A 109 0.54 17.78 4.38
C GLY A 109 -0.98 17.84 4.30
N ARG A 110 -1.55 17.70 3.10
CA ARG A 110 -3.02 17.64 2.92
C ARG A 110 -3.64 16.44 3.64
N GLN A 111 -3.01 15.27 3.55
CA GLN A 111 -3.45 14.06 4.23
C GLN A 111 -3.48 14.26 5.75
N LYS A 112 -2.39 14.78 6.33
CA LYS A 112 -2.32 15.03 7.78
C LYS A 112 -3.27 16.12 8.23
N SER A 113 -3.39 17.20 7.46
CA SER A 113 -4.37 18.27 7.75
C SER A 113 -5.80 17.74 7.74
N TRP A 114 -6.15 16.91 6.74
CA TRP A 114 -7.47 16.29 6.65
C TRP A 114 -7.74 15.35 7.82
N LEU A 115 -6.79 14.51 8.19
CA LEU A 115 -6.88 13.61 9.34
C LEU A 115 -7.03 14.40 10.65
N ALA A 116 -6.24 15.47 10.84
CA ALA A 116 -6.31 16.32 12.03
C ALA A 116 -7.67 17.03 12.15
N GLN A 117 -8.20 17.58 11.05
CA GLN A 117 -9.52 18.22 11.00
C GLN A 117 -10.66 17.23 11.29
N GLY A 118 -10.48 15.97 10.92
CA GLY A 118 -11.39 14.88 11.25
C GLY A 118 -11.30 14.38 12.70
N GLY A 119 -10.37 14.93 13.51
CA GLY A 119 -10.14 14.51 14.89
C GLY A 119 -9.45 13.16 15.03
N PHE A 120 -8.84 12.65 13.96
CA PHE A 120 -8.11 11.39 13.99
C PHE A 120 -6.76 11.55 14.71
N PRO A 121 -6.34 10.60 15.57
CA PRO A 121 -5.13 10.71 16.36
C PRO A 121 -3.89 10.63 15.48
N LEU A 122 -3.03 11.66 15.58
CA LEU A 122 -1.77 11.79 14.86
C LEU A 122 -0.63 12.03 15.84
N GLY A 123 0.58 11.63 15.49
CA GLY A 123 1.78 12.14 16.13
C GLY A 123 1.95 13.65 15.88
N PRO A 124 2.73 14.37 16.71
CA PRO A 124 3.01 15.79 16.47
C PRO A 124 3.72 16.00 15.11
N TRP A 125 3.24 16.97 14.35
CA TRP A 125 3.76 17.26 13.01
C TRP A 125 3.62 18.73 12.63
N ARG A 126 4.43 19.18 11.66
CA ARG A 126 4.34 20.51 11.03
C ARG A 126 4.68 20.41 9.55
N GLU A 127 4.12 21.28 8.73
CA GLU A 127 4.52 21.48 7.34
C GLU A 127 5.57 22.59 7.27
N ALA A 128 6.54 22.48 6.36
CA ALA A 128 7.56 23.48 6.13
C ALA A 128 7.83 23.66 4.62
N HIS A 129 8.01 24.92 4.20
CA HIS A 129 8.18 25.31 2.82
C HIS A 129 9.55 25.99 2.57
N SER A 130 10.40 26.05 3.59
CA SER A 130 11.79 26.51 3.51
C SER A 130 12.67 25.79 4.54
N ALA A 131 13.98 25.91 4.42
CA ALA A 131 14.94 25.37 5.38
C ALA A 131 14.77 26.01 6.78
N GLU A 132 14.45 27.31 6.82
CA GLU A 132 14.21 28.07 8.05
C GLU A 132 12.96 27.58 8.76
N GLU A 133 11.82 27.47 8.04
CA GLU A 133 10.58 26.91 8.58
C GLU A 133 10.76 25.46 9.09
N MET A 134 11.58 24.67 8.36
CA MET A 134 11.90 23.32 8.78
C MET A 134 12.72 23.30 10.07
N ALA A 135 13.71 24.21 10.23
CA ALA A 135 14.48 24.35 11.46
C ALA A 135 13.59 24.72 12.66
N GLU A 136 12.67 25.68 12.45
CA GLU A 136 11.69 26.08 13.47
C GLU A 136 10.76 24.89 13.84
N ALA A 137 10.27 24.14 12.85
CA ALA A 137 9.43 22.97 13.05
C ALA A 137 10.15 21.89 13.87
N ILE A 138 11.42 21.58 13.51
CA ILE A 138 12.25 20.60 14.23
C ILE A 138 12.44 21.04 15.68
N GLY A 139 12.76 22.32 15.91
CA GLY A 139 12.90 22.86 17.28
C GLY A 139 11.62 22.74 18.09
N ALA A 140 10.49 23.12 17.51
CA ALA A 140 9.16 23.05 18.15
C ALA A 140 8.69 21.61 18.44
N LEU A 141 9.20 20.61 17.69
CA LEU A 141 8.86 19.19 17.84
C LEU A 141 9.85 18.40 18.70
N GLY A 142 10.77 19.08 19.39
CA GLY A 142 11.67 18.44 20.36
C GLY A 142 13.02 17.98 19.76
N GLY A 143 13.36 18.40 18.55
CA GLY A 143 14.68 18.21 17.94
C GLY A 143 14.80 16.95 17.08
N ARG A 144 14.52 15.77 17.62
CA ARG A 144 14.58 14.54 16.82
C ARG A 144 13.29 14.36 16.02
N CYS A 145 13.40 14.39 14.68
CA CYS A 145 12.27 14.35 13.77
C CYS A 145 12.55 13.46 12.53
N PHE A 146 11.47 13.01 11.91
CA PHE A 146 11.48 12.48 10.55
C PHE A 146 10.93 13.53 9.59
N VAL A 147 11.73 13.94 8.62
CA VAL A 147 11.33 14.90 7.59
C VAL A 147 11.01 14.13 6.32
N LYS A 148 9.80 14.30 5.81
CA LYS A 148 9.29 13.59 4.63
C LYS A 148 8.89 14.59 3.54
N SER A 149 9.30 14.35 2.29
CA SER A 149 8.80 15.13 1.15
C SER A 149 7.28 15.08 1.10
N SER A 150 6.62 16.22 0.85
CA SER A 150 5.15 16.29 0.80
C SER A 150 4.56 15.44 -0.33
N GLU A 151 5.30 15.25 -1.42
CA GLU A 151 4.89 14.45 -2.58
C GLU A 151 5.98 13.44 -3.01
N GLY A 152 5.56 12.34 -3.60
CA GLY A 152 6.44 11.43 -4.36
C GLY A 152 7.28 10.44 -3.57
N GLY A 153 7.29 10.49 -2.24
CA GLY A 153 8.02 9.54 -1.40
C GLY A 153 7.30 8.19 -1.24
N TYR A 154 8.04 7.08 -1.31
CA TYR A 154 7.55 5.72 -1.03
C TYR A 154 8.71 4.84 -0.55
N ASP A 155 8.44 3.80 0.24
CA ASP A 155 9.43 2.84 0.74
C ASP A 155 10.67 3.52 1.35
N GLY A 156 10.46 4.53 2.22
CA GLY A 156 11.52 5.29 2.89
C GLY A 156 12.28 6.29 1.99
N ARG A 157 11.99 6.36 0.70
CA ARG A 157 12.55 7.38 -0.20
C ARG A 157 11.88 8.73 0.02
N GLY A 158 12.67 9.80 -0.04
CA GLY A 158 12.18 11.15 0.27
C GLY A 158 11.88 11.34 1.75
N GLN A 159 12.64 10.65 2.62
CA GLN A 159 12.57 10.80 4.07
C GLN A 159 13.97 10.83 4.67
N VAL A 160 14.21 11.79 5.56
CA VAL A 160 15.46 11.98 6.31
C VAL A 160 15.13 12.03 7.80
N GLU A 161 15.92 11.34 8.62
CA GLU A 161 15.90 11.52 10.06
C GLU A 161 16.88 12.63 10.43
N VAL A 162 16.42 13.58 11.24
CA VAL A 162 17.22 14.68 11.78
C VAL A 162 17.21 14.61 13.30
N LYS A 163 18.32 14.99 13.93
CA LYS A 163 18.48 14.96 15.38
C LYS A 163 18.36 16.34 16.02
N SER A 164 18.48 17.38 15.22
CA SER A 164 18.39 18.76 15.69
C SER A 164 18.08 19.73 14.53
N ALA A 165 17.66 20.96 14.88
CA ALA A 165 17.39 22.02 13.93
C ALA A 165 18.62 22.43 13.09
N SER A 166 19.85 22.19 13.57
CA SER A 166 21.08 22.50 12.82
C SER A 166 21.24 21.63 11.54
N GLU A 167 20.55 20.50 11.43
CA GLU A 167 20.58 19.63 10.27
C GLU A 167 19.55 20.02 9.19
N ALA A 168 18.68 21.01 9.48
CA ALA A 168 17.59 21.40 8.59
C ALA A 168 18.05 21.77 7.17
N ALA A 169 19.09 22.61 7.05
CA ALA A 169 19.57 23.06 5.75
C ALA A 169 20.10 21.90 4.88
N SER A 170 20.80 20.93 5.47
CA SER A 170 21.30 19.75 4.75
C SER A 170 20.16 18.81 4.36
N ALA A 171 19.22 18.57 5.26
CA ALA A 171 18.05 17.73 5.00
C ALA A 171 17.12 18.34 3.94
N TRP A 172 16.92 19.68 3.97
CA TRP A 172 16.18 20.41 2.95
C TRP A 172 16.76 20.22 1.55
N LYS A 173 18.07 20.36 1.43
CA LYS A 173 18.78 20.13 0.17
C LYS A 173 18.69 18.67 -0.30
N GLU A 174 18.85 17.70 0.61
CA GLU A 174 18.73 16.27 0.31
C GLU A 174 17.32 15.91 -0.19
N LEU A 175 16.28 16.54 0.36
CA LEU A 175 14.89 16.35 -0.05
C LEU A 175 14.49 17.14 -1.30
N GLY A 176 15.43 17.85 -1.95
CA GLY A 176 15.25 18.53 -3.22
C GLY A 176 14.57 19.89 -3.11
N GLU A 177 14.71 20.57 -1.96
CA GLU A 177 14.25 21.95 -1.73
C GLU A 177 12.76 22.16 -2.04
N ARG A 178 11.93 21.23 -1.53
CA ARG A 178 10.49 21.19 -1.74
C ARG A 178 9.75 21.17 -0.40
N SER A 179 8.44 21.44 -0.44
CA SER A 179 7.64 21.34 0.77
C SER A 179 7.78 19.95 1.43
N VAL A 180 7.86 19.95 2.75
CA VAL A 180 8.06 18.77 3.57
C VAL A 180 7.08 18.74 4.73
N VAL A 181 6.86 17.53 5.25
CA VAL A 181 6.21 17.31 6.53
C VAL A 181 7.28 16.88 7.54
N VAL A 182 7.38 17.61 8.63
CA VAL A 182 8.25 17.32 9.78
C VAL A 182 7.42 16.61 10.83
N GLU A 183 7.79 15.42 11.22
CA GLU A 183 7.12 14.60 12.23
C GLU A 183 8.04 14.34 13.41
N ALA A 184 7.55 14.53 14.62
CA ALA A 184 8.31 14.17 15.81
C ALA A 184 8.66 12.68 15.82
N ALA A 185 9.89 12.35 16.23
CA ALA A 185 10.26 10.96 16.45
C ALA A 185 9.51 10.43 17.68
N LEU A 186 8.74 9.37 17.50
CA LEU A 186 7.94 8.74 18.54
C LEU A 186 8.65 7.51 19.11
N ASP A 187 8.37 7.20 20.37
CA ASP A 187 8.80 5.95 21.00
C ASP A 187 7.81 4.83 20.61
N LEU A 188 8.12 4.16 19.49
CA LEU A 188 7.26 3.16 18.91
C LEU A 188 7.44 1.81 19.61
N LYS A 189 6.33 1.23 20.07
CA LYS A 189 6.28 -0.17 20.49
C LYS A 189 6.20 -1.10 19.28
N SER A 190 5.36 -0.74 18.30
CA SER A 190 5.20 -1.50 17.05
C SER A 190 4.49 -0.69 15.97
N GLU A 191 4.59 -1.17 14.74
CA GLU A 191 3.83 -0.68 13.60
C GLU A 191 2.75 -1.68 13.22
N LEU A 192 1.59 -1.19 12.84
CA LEU A 192 0.46 -1.99 12.42
C LEU A 192 -0.27 -1.33 11.25
N SER A 193 -1.05 -2.10 10.54
CA SER A 193 -1.91 -1.58 9.50
C SER A 193 -3.27 -2.29 9.51
N VAL A 194 -4.31 -1.59 9.06
CA VAL A 194 -5.65 -2.15 8.86
C VAL A 194 -6.08 -1.87 7.43
N LEU A 195 -6.57 -2.90 6.76
CA LEU A 195 -7.14 -2.78 5.43
C LEU A 195 -8.66 -2.79 5.52
N VAL A 196 -9.27 -1.80 4.91
CA VAL A 196 -10.71 -1.67 4.78
C VAL A 196 -11.07 -1.67 3.30
N ALA A 197 -12.00 -2.52 2.91
CA ALA A 197 -12.70 -2.42 1.63
C ALA A 197 -14.04 -1.72 1.85
N ARG A 198 -14.38 -0.78 0.96
CA ARG A 198 -15.69 -0.13 0.99
C ARG A 198 -16.30 -0.15 -0.40
N SER A 199 -17.54 -0.66 -0.49
CA SER A 199 -18.29 -0.70 -1.73
C SER A 199 -18.86 0.69 -2.08
N PRO A 200 -19.21 0.94 -3.36
CA PRO A 200 -19.95 2.15 -3.75
C PRO A 200 -21.31 2.35 -3.04
N LYS A 201 -21.83 1.30 -2.42
CA LYS A 201 -23.07 1.35 -1.62
C LYS A 201 -22.82 1.73 -0.16
N GLY A 202 -21.55 1.84 0.25
CA GLY A 202 -21.16 2.16 1.62
C GLY A 202 -20.94 0.95 2.53
N GLU A 203 -21.12 -0.27 2.05
CA GLU A 203 -20.78 -1.48 2.81
C GLU A 203 -19.27 -1.56 3.03
N THR A 204 -18.84 -1.91 4.23
CA THR A 204 -17.42 -2.06 4.60
C THR A 204 -17.09 -3.51 4.98
N ALA A 205 -15.88 -3.95 4.61
CA ALA A 205 -15.27 -5.18 5.07
C ALA A 205 -13.88 -4.87 5.61
N VAL A 206 -13.64 -5.12 6.89
CA VAL A 206 -12.41 -4.73 7.59
C VAL A 206 -11.60 -5.96 7.93
N TYR A 207 -10.39 -6.06 7.39
CA TYR A 207 -9.45 -7.13 7.72
C TYR A 207 -8.90 -6.93 9.14
N PRO A 208 -8.57 -8.02 9.86
CA PRO A 208 -7.87 -7.90 11.13
C PRO A 208 -6.58 -7.09 10.97
N PRO A 209 -6.14 -6.36 12.02
CA PRO A 209 -4.89 -5.63 11.97
C PRO A 209 -3.70 -6.55 11.67
N ALA A 210 -2.84 -6.13 10.76
CA ALA A 210 -1.55 -6.74 10.50
C ALA A 210 -0.48 -6.09 11.38
N TYR A 211 0.44 -6.90 11.90
CA TYR A 211 1.65 -6.43 12.57
C TYR A 211 2.77 -6.32 11.55
N ASN A 212 3.44 -5.17 11.50
CA ASN A 212 4.46 -4.85 10.51
C ASN A 212 5.83 -4.66 11.17
N HIS A 213 6.85 -5.18 10.50
CA HIS A 213 8.22 -4.96 10.91
C HIS A 213 9.02 -4.39 9.75
N HIS A 214 9.58 -3.21 9.95
CA HIS A 214 10.41 -2.52 8.97
C HIS A 214 11.89 -2.63 9.35
N GLU A 215 12.72 -2.87 8.35
CA GLU A 215 14.17 -2.79 8.42
C GLU A 215 14.63 -1.77 7.39
N GLU A 216 15.51 -0.87 7.77
CA GLU A 216 15.95 0.23 6.90
C GLU A 216 14.79 0.98 6.20
N ARG A 217 13.65 1.13 6.91
CA ARG A 217 12.42 1.80 6.43
C ARG A 217 11.67 1.06 5.31
N ILE A 218 12.04 -0.18 5.03
CA ILE A 218 11.32 -1.06 4.10
C ILE A 218 10.63 -2.15 4.89
N LEU A 219 9.39 -2.47 4.57
CA LEU A 219 8.68 -3.59 5.21
C LEU A 219 9.47 -4.88 4.96
N ALA A 220 10.07 -5.43 6.02
CA ALA A 220 10.79 -6.70 5.96
C ALA A 220 9.81 -7.88 6.02
N TRP A 221 8.90 -7.87 7.01
CA TRP A 221 7.87 -8.89 7.15
C TRP A 221 6.59 -8.33 7.75
N SER A 222 5.48 -9.01 7.51
CA SER A 222 4.16 -8.70 8.07
C SER A 222 3.47 -9.99 8.50
N LEU A 223 2.63 -9.89 9.53
CA LEU A 223 1.94 -10.99 10.17
C LEU A 223 0.44 -10.70 10.30
N LEU A 224 -0.40 -11.62 9.84
CA LEU A 224 -1.86 -11.50 9.84
C LEU A 224 -2.52 -12.74 10.45
N PRO A 225 -3.39 -12.62 11.48
CA PRO A 225 -3.61 -11.40 12.27
C PRO A 225 -2.37 -11.05 13.09
N GLY A 226 -2.17 -9.76 13.38
CA GLY A 226 -1.11 -9.31 14.27
C GLY A 226 -1.35 -9.77 15.72
N PRO A 227 -0.30 -10.14 16.47
CA PRO A 227 -0.41 -10.52 17.88
C PRO A 227 -0.58 -9.28 18.76
N LEU A 228 -1.71 -8.61 18.62
CA LEU A 228 -2.04 -7.36 19.31
C LEU A 228 -3.01 -7.61 20.46
N PRO A 229 -2.94 -6.82 21.57
CA PRO A 229 -3.97 -6.85 22.60
C PRO A 229 -5.36 -6.61 21.98
N PRO A 230 -6.41 -7.29 22.45
CA PRO A 230 -7.77 -7.17 21.89
C PRO A 230 -8.27 -5.71 21.82
N GLN A 231 -7.97 -4.90 22.83
CA GLN A 231 -8.35 -3.48 22.86
C GLN A 231 -7.66 -2.66 21.77
N VAL A 232 -6.35 -2.88 21.55
CA VAL A 232 -5.58 -2.23 20.47
C VAL A 232 -6.12 -2.65 19.12
N SER A 233 -6.39 -3.95 18.93
CA SER A 233 -6.96 -4.47 17.69
C SER A 233 -8.32 -3.84 17.39
N ALA A 234 -9.21 -3.76 18.38
CA ALA A 234 -10.53 -3.13 18.23
C ALA A 234 -10.42 -1.64 17.92
N GLN A 235 -9.56 -0.90 18.65
CA GLN A 235 -9.31 0.52 18.41
C GLN A 235 -8.78 0.78 16.98
N ALA A 236 -7.78 0.03 16.55
CA ALA A 236 -7.18 0.17 15.22
C ALA A 236 -8.22 -0.13 14.10
N THR A 237 -9.03 -1.17 14.29
CA THR A 237 -10.09 -1.56 13.36
C THR A 237 -11.15 -0.46 13.20
N GLU A 238 -11.62 0.09 14.33
CA GLU A 238 -12.63 1.14 14.33
C GLU A 238 -12.09 2.45 13.74
N LEU A 239 -10.85 2.81 14.08
CA LEU A 239 -10.16 3.98 13.54
C LEU A 239 -10.03 3.89 12.02
N ALA A 240 -9.62 2.75 11.49
CA ALA A 240 -9.49 2.55 10.04
C ALA A 240 -10.84 2.59 9.32
N ARG A 241 -11.88 2.02 9.94
CA ARG A 241 -13.24 2.10 9.41
C ARG A 241 -13.71 3.54 9.34
N ALA A 242 -13.62 4.28 10.44
CA ALA A 242 -14.06 5.68 10.55
C ALA A 242 -13.35 6.58 9.52
N ILE A 243 -12.03 6.41 9.32
CA ILE A 243 -11.26 7.13 8.30
C ILE A 243 -11.78 6.79 6.89
N THR A 244 -11.99 5.51 6.60
CA THR A 244 -12.46 5.04 5.29
C THR A 244 -13.86 5.58 4.95
N GLU A 245 -14.74 5.59 5.93
CA GLU A 245 -16.11 6.12 5.81
C GLU A 245 -16.11 7.64 5.66
N SER A 246 -15.33 8.35 6.47
CA SER A 246 -15.20 9.81 6.41
C SER A 246 -14.61 10.27 5.07
N LEU A 247 -13.61 9.56 4.53
CA LEU A 247 -13.01 9.82 3.23
C LEU A 247 -13.89 9.35 2.06
N GLN A 248 -14.99 8.64 2.34
CA GLN A 248 -15.91 8.06 1.36
C GLN A 248 -15.23 7.25 0.26
N VAL A 249 -14.22 6.47 0.64
CA VAL A 249 -13.48 5.64 -0.32
C VAL A 249 -14.43 4.65 -0.99
N GLU A 250 -14.38 4.57 -2.32
CA GLU A 250 -14.92 3.45 -3.09
C GLU A 250 -13.71 2.61 -3.54
N GLY A 251 -13.50 1.43 -2.95
CA GLY A 251 -12.31 0.61 -3.18
C GLY A 251 -11.66 0.14 -1.89
N LEU A 252 -10.35 0.09 -1.87
CA LEU A 252 -9.56 -0.24 -0.69
C LEU A 252 -8.97 1.02 -0.05
N LEU A 253 -8.83 0.99 1.26
CA LEU A 253 -7.98 1.89 2.02
C LEU A 253 -7.17 1.07 3.02
N VAL A 254 -5.86 1.27 3.03
CA VAL A 254 -5.00 0.80 4.12
C VAL A 254 -4.65 1.98 4.99
N VAL A 255 -4.81 1.81 6.29
CA VAL A 255 -4.40 2.80 7.30
C VAL A 255 -3.20 2.22 8.04
N GLU A 256 -2.05 2.85 7.89
CA GLU A 256 -0.85 2.52 8.67
C GLU A 256 -0.87 3.29 9.98
N MET A 257 -0.51 2.62 11.07
CA MET A 257 -0.62 3.13 12.42
C MET A 257 0.61 2.78 13.25
N PHE A 258 0.88 3.62 14.23
CA PHE A 258 1.87 3.41 15.28
C PHE A 258 1.19 3.03 16.59
N LEU A 259 1.66 1.96 17.22
CA LEU A 259 1.35 1.62 18.60
C LEU A 259 2.48 2.15 19.48
N LEU A 260 2.16 3.01 20.43
CA LEU A 260 3.10 3.56 21.39
C LEU A 260 3.23 2.69 22.64
N GLY A 261 4.26 2.96 23.45
CA GLY A 261 4.51 2.25 24.71
C GLY A 261 3.39 2.33 25.73
N ASP A 262 2.63 3.42 25.74
CA ASP A 262 1.46 3.65 26.59
C ASP A 262 0.18 2.96 26.10
N GLY A 263 0.23 2.29 24.95
CA GLY A 263 -0.90 1.59 24.34
C GLY A 263 -1.75 2.47 23.39
N SER A 264 -1.40 3.73 23.20
CA SER A 264 -2.10 4.60 22.24
C SER A 264 -1.80 4.21 20.79
N VAL A 265 -2.79 4.36 19.93
CA VAL A 265 -2.70 4.09 18.48
C VAL A 265 -2.81 5.41 17.73
N LEU A 266 -1.79 5.73 16.94
CA LEU A 266 -1.72 6.95 16.12
C LEU A 266 -1.70 6.60 14.64
N VAL A 267 -2.38 7.38 13.80
CA VAL A 267 -2.34 7.23 12.35
C VAL A 267 -1.00 7.74 11.81
N ASN A 268 -0.32 6.93 11.02
CA ASN A 268 0.86 7.34 10.26
C ASN A 268 0.47 7.90 8.89
N GLU A 269 -0.05 7.03 8.01
CA GLU A 269 -0.48 7.41 6.67
C GLU A 269 -1.61 6.51 6.16
N VAL A 270 -2.23 6.90 5.05
CA VAL A 270 -3.26 6.10 4.38
C VAL A 270 -2.90 5.87 2.92
N ALA A 271 -3.24 4.67 2.40
CA ALA A 271 -3.00 4.28 1.01
C ALA A 271 -4.29 3.70 0.39
N PRO A 272 -4.85 4.31 -0.67
CA PRO A 272 -6.13 3.92 -1.24
C PRO A 272 -5.99 2.83 -2.32
N ARG A 273 -5.29 1.75 -2.01
CA ARG A 273 -4.95 0.63 -2.92
C ARG A 273 -4.54 -0.61 -2.13
N PRO A 274 -4.36 -1.76 -2.79
CA PRO A 274 -3.70 -2.92 -2.16
C PRO A 274 -2.34 -2.54 -1.56
N HIS A 275 -1.99 -3.17 -0.46
CA HIS A 275 -0.78 -2.83 0.29
C HIS A 275 0.09 -4.06 0.56
N ASN A 276 1.40 -3.83 0.63
CA ASN A 276 2.39 -4.88 0.84
C ASN A 276 2.16 -5.67 2.13
N SER A 277 1.74 -5.00 3.23
CA SER A 277 1.47 -5.64 4.51
C SER A 277 0.31 -6.65 4.49
N PHE A 278 -0.54 -6.62 3.45
CA PHE A 278 -1.69 -7.51 3.29
C PHE A 278 -1.52 -8.57 2.20
N HIS A 279 -0.30 -8.79 1.69
CA HIS A 279 -0.06 -9.89 0.73
C HIS A 279 -0.37 -11.26 1.32
N SER A 280 -0.22 -11.43 2.64
CA SER A 280 -0.60 -12.65 3.36
C SER A 280 -2.08 -13.02 3.20
N THR A 281 -2.96 -12.07 2.85
CA THR A 281 -4.40 -12.36 2.63
C THR A 281 -4.66 -13.39 1.52
N GLU A 282 -3.73 -13.57 0.57
CA GLU A 282 -3.84 -14.60 -0.47
C GLU A 282 -3.80 -16.03 0.08
N VAL A 283 -3.24 -16.23 1.27
CA VAL A 283 -3.13 -17.54 1.90
C VAL A 283 -3.83 -17.61 3.25
N ALA A 284 -4.10 -16.45 3.88
CA ALA A 284 -4.72 -16.35 5.19
C ALA A 284 -6.24 -16.25 5.14
N CYS A 285 -6.81 -15.56 4.14
CA CYS A 285 -8.23 -15.19 4.12
C CYS A 285 -8.99 -15.90 3.01
N LEU A 286 -10.31 -16.00 3.16
CA LEU A 286 -11.18 -16.50 2.10
C LEU A 286 -11.16 -15.57 0.88
N THR A 287 -11.14 -14.24 1.10
CA THR A 287 -11.01 -13.24 0.03
C THR A 287 -9.71 -12.48 0.22
N SER A 288 -8.82 -12.53 -0.76
CA SER A 288 -7.58 -11.74 -0.74
C SER A 288 -7.85 -10.26 -0.93
N GLN A 289 -6.91 -9.40 -0.53
CA GLN A 289 -6.99 -7.96 -0.80
C GLN A 289 -7.14 -7.66 -2.29
N PHE A 290 -6.57 -8.48 -3.17
CA PHE A 290 -6.62 -8.26 -4.62
C PHE A 290 -8.00 -8.58 -5.18
N GLU A 291 -8.59 -9.69 -4.77
CA GLU A 291 -9.97 -10.01 -5.12
C GLU A 291 -10.93 -8.98 -4.53
N GLN A 292 -10.70 -8.54 -3.30
CA GLN A 292 -11.52 -7.53 -2.67
C GLN A 292 -11.44 -6.17 -3.40
N ALA A 293 -10.25 -5.79 -3.90
CA ALA A 293 -10.08 -4.62 -4.76
C ALA A 293 -10.93 -4.72 -6.03
N VAL A 294 -10.91 -5.88 -6.69
CA VAL A 294 -11.71 -6.16 -7.88
C VAL A 294 -13.21 -6.07 -7.56
N ARG A 295 -13.65 -6.72 -6.45
CA ARG A 295 -15.05 -6.68 -6.03
C ARG A 295 -15.54 -5.26 -5.77
N ALA A 296 -14.77 -4.46 -5.03
CA ALA A 296 -15.11 -3.08 -4.75
C ALA A 296 -15.10 -2.20 -6.03
N ALA A 297 -14.11 -2.36 -6.90
CA ALA A 297 -14.05 -1.64 -8.19
C ALA A 297 -15.24 -1.98 -9.10
N CYS A 298 -15.69 -3.23 -9.11
CA CYS A 298 -16.82 -3.72 -9.90
C CYS A 298 -18.20 -3.51 -9.24
N ASN A 299 -18.25 -2.94 -8.02
CA ASN A 299 -19.48 -2.83 -7.22
C ASN A 299 -20.16 -4.19 -6.97
N LEU A 300 -19.36 -5.26 -6.86
CA LEU A 300 -19.81 -6.59 -6.43
C LEU A 300 -19.98 -6.62 -4.90
N PRO A 301 -20.74 -7.57 -4.35
CA PRO A 301 -20.75 -7.82 -2.91
C PRO A 301 -19.32 -8.05 -2.41
N LEU A 302 -18.96 -7.44 -1.28
CA LEU A 302 -17.67 -7.64 -0.65
C LEU A 302 -17.54 -9.09 -0.18
N GLY A 303 -16.36 -9.69 -0.33
CA GLY A 303 -16.09 -11.03 0.11
C GLY A 303 -15.76 -11.10 1.60
N SER A 304 -15.81 -12.31 2.18
CA SER A 304 -15.44 -12.55 3.57
C SER A 304 -13.96 -12.23 3.81
N VAL A 305 -13.70 -11.49 4.88
CA VAL A 305 -12.35 -11.14 5.36
C VAL A 305 -11.87 -12.06 6.47
N GLU A 306 -12.60 -13.16 6.71
CA GLU A 306 -12.29 -14.16 7.72
C GLU A 306 -10.88 -14.72 7.49
N VAL A 307 -10.09 -14.76 8.56
CA VAL A 307 -8.78 -15.40 8.58
C VAL A 307 -8.96 -16.89 8.86
N VAL A 308 -8.76 -17.72 7.86
CA VAL A 308 -8.84 -19.17 7.95
C VAL A 308 -7.64 -19.74 8.70
N ARG A 309 -6.47 -19.16 8.47
CA ARG A 309 -5.22 -19.52 9.17
C ARG A 309 -4.33 -18.28 9.29
N PRO A 310 -3.62 -18.13 10.43
CA PRO A 310 -2.58 -17.11 10.52
C PRO A 310 -1.55 -17.28 9.42
N ALA A 311 -1.10 -16.15 8.86
CA ALA A 311 -0.05 -16.16 7.84
C ALA A 311 0.91 -14.99 8.01
N ALA A 312 2.13 -15.19 7.56
CA ALA A 312 3.17 -14.17 7.52
C ALA A 312 3.76 -14.05 6.12
N ILE A 313 4.29 -12.87 5.81
CA ILE A 313 5.08 -12.63 4.60
C ILE A 313 6.48 -12.14 4.95
N VAL A 314 7.44 -12.43 4.06
CA VAL A 314 8.75 -11.78 3.99
C VAL A 314 8.93 -11.23 2.59
N ASN A 315 9.30 -9.95 2.47
CA ASN A 315 9.61 -9.34 1.18
C ASN A 315 10.95 -9.85 0.64
N LEU A 316 11.00 -10.08 -0.66
CA LEU A 316 12.22 -10.43 -1.38
C LEU A 316 12.70 -9.20 -2.13
N LEU A 317 13.81 -8.63 -1.66
CA LEU A 317 14.42 -7.45 -2.26
C LEU A 317 15.43 -7.86 -3.34
N GLY A 318 15.67 -6.97 -4.29
CA GLY A 318 16.60 -7.19 -5.39
C GLY A 318 18.03 -7.47 -4.96
N ASP A 319 18.39 -7.07 -3.74
CA ASP A 319 19.67 -7.37 -3.10
C ASP A 319 19.98 -8.87 -3.14
N LEU A 320 18.97 -9.73 -2.96
CA LEU A 320 19.12 -11.17 -3.02
C LEU A 320 19.58 -11.67 -4.40
N TRP A 321 19.10 -11.06 -5.48
CA TRP A 321 19.50 -11.40 -6.85
C TRP A 321 20.89 -10.89 -7.21
N LEU A 322 21.39 -9.90 -6.46
CA LEU A 322 22.73 -9.32 -6.66
C LEU A 322 23.80 -10.05 -5.86
N LYS A 323 23.43 -10.93 -4.93
CA LYS A 323 24.37 -11.80 -4.20
C LYS A 323 24.94 -12.88 -5.12
N GLU A 324 26.15 -13.35 -4.84
CA GLU A 324 26.73 -14.51 -5.51
C GLU A 324 25.83 -15.74 -5.33
N GLY A 325 25.56 -16.47 -6.41
CA GLY A 325 24.65 -17.62 -6.44
C GLY A 325 23.15 -17.27 -6.48
N GLY A 326 22.77 -16.02 -6.21
CA GLY A 326 21.36 -15.60 -6.29
C GLY A 326 20.39 -16.36 -5.38
N PRO A 327 19.06 -16.26 -5.64
CA PRO A 327 18.04 -16.92 -4.82
C PRO A 327 17.99 -18.44 -5.05
N ARG A 328 17.96 -19.21 -3.98
CA ARG A 328 17.92 -20.70 -3.98
C ARG A 328 16.47 -21.20 -4.03
N PHE A 329 15.80 -21.02 -5.16
CA PHE A 329 14.36 -21.32 -5.32
C PHE A 329 13.99 -22.78 -5.01
N GLU A 330 14.80 -23.75 -5.41
CA GLU A 330 14.53 -25.18 -5.21
C GLU A 330 14.34 -25.51 -3.72
N GLN A 331 15.14 -24.92 -2.85
CA GLN A 331 15.06 -25.16 -1.42
C GLN A 331 13.71 -24.69 -0.84
N VAL A 332 13.24 -23.53 -1.26
CA VAL A 332 11.98 -22.95 -0.77
C VAL A 332 10.76 -23.66 -1.37
N LEU A 333 10.81 -24.01 -2.65
CA LEU A 333 9.71 -24.72 -3.32
C LEU A 333 9.51 -26.15 -2.74
N ALA A 334 10.52 -26.72 -2.11
CA ALA A 334 10.41 -28.00 -1.40
C ALA A 334 9.79 -27.87 0.02
N MET A 335 9.57 -26.64 0.54
CA MET A 335 9.07 -26.42 1.90
C MET A 335 7.54 -26.45 1.95
N PRO A 336 6.91 -27.42 2.66
CA PRO A 336 5.45 -27.47 2.78
C PRO A 336 4.89 -26.25 3.51
N GLY A 337 3.76 -25.71 3.00
CA GLY A 337 3.08 -24.56 3.61
C GLY A 337 3.72 -23.21 3.33
N VAL A 338 4.78 -23.16 2.53
CA VAL A 338 5.42 -21.94 2.03
C VAL A 338 4.98 -21.70 0.59
N ARG A 339 4.73 -20.45 0.24
CA ARG A 339 4.38 -20.01 -1.11
C ARG A 339 5.32 -18.90 -1.57
N LEU A 340 5.93 -19.11 -2.73
CA LEU A 340 6.76 -18.12 -3.40
C LEU A 340 5.90 -17.32 -4.39
N HIS A 341 5.99 -16.00 -4.34
CA HIS A 341 5.35 -15.10 -5.30
C HIS A 341 6.40 -14.16 -5.90
N LEU A 342 6.66 -14.30 -7.19
CA LEU A 342 7.56 -13.43 -7.94
C LEU A 342 6.76 -12.43 -8.78
N TYR A 343 7.19 -11.17 -8.78
CA TYR A 343 6.44 -10.10 -9.45
C TYR A 343 6.72 -9.99 -10.96
N GLY A 344 7.73 -10.71 -11.48
CA GLY A 344 8.07 -10.67 -12.90
C GLY A 344 8.84 -9.42 -13.33
N LYS A 345 9.45 -8.70 -12.39
CA LYS A 345 10.33 -7.55 -12.70
C LYS A 345 11.64 -8.05 -13.32
N ARG A 346 12.09 -7.41 -14.41
CA ARG A 346 13.29 -7.84 -15.16
C ARG A 346 14.58 -7.52 -14.40
N ASP A 347 14.70 -6.27 -13.90
CA ASP A 347 15.95 -5.78 -13.31
C ASP A 347 15.89 -5.84 -11.79
N ALA A 348 16.78 -6.60 -11.19
CA ALA A 348 17.02 -6.53 -9.76
C ALA A 348 17.86 -5.28 -9.43
N ARG A 349 17.43 -4.54 -8.40
CA ARG A 349 18.15 -3.36 -7.87
C ARG A 349 18.06 -3.37 -6.36
N LYS A 350 19.04 -2.79 -5.69
CA LYS A 350 19.04 -2.65 -4.22
C LYS A 350 17.72 -2.05 -3.73
N GLY A 351 17.10 -2.70 -2.75
CA GLY A 351 15.83 -2.30 -2.15
C GLY A 351 14.58 -2.45 -3.03
N ARG A 352 14.70 -2.92 -4.30
CA ARG A 352 13.54 -3.14 -5.16
C ARG A 352 12.82 -4.42 -4.78
N LYS A 353 11.54 -4.34 -4.43
CA LYS A 353 10.70 -5.51 -4.15
C LYS A 353 10.54 -6.36 -5.41
N MET A 354 11.08 -7.57 -5.41
CA MET A 354 11.08 -8.52 -6.54
C MET A 354 10.03 -9.61 -6.38
N GLY A 355 9.62 -9.87 -5.15
CA GLY A 355 8.66 -10.89 -4.78
C GLY A 355 8.39 -10.89 -3.29
N HIS A 356 7.69 -11.89 -2.83
CA HIS A 356 7.56 -12.21 -1.41
C HIS A 356 7.43 -13.72 -1.19
N LEU A 357 7.78 -14.17 -0.01
CA LEU A 357 7.39 -15.45 0.53
C LEU A 357 6.18 -15.27 1.44
N SER A 358 5.26 -16.20 1.44
CA SER A 358 4.21 -16.31 2.45
C SER A 358 4.22 -17.71 3.05
N ALA A 359 3.88 -17.81 4.34
CA ALA A 359 3.68 -19.07 5.00
C ALA A 359 2.47 -19.00 5.92
N VAL A 360 1.73 -20.10 6.01
CA VAL A 360 0.64 -20.26 6.97
C VAL A 360 1.14 -21.04 8.18
N GLY A 361 0.55 -20.77 9.34
CA GLY A 361 0.85 -21.43 10.59
C GLY A 361 -0.40 -21.84 11.38
N THR A 362 -0.19 -22.55 12.47
CA THR A 362 -1.25 -22.84 13.46
C THR A 362 -1.45 -21.65 14.41
N THR A 363 -0.40 -20.86 14.61
CA THR A 363 -0.42 -19.60 15.33
C THR A 363 0.29 -18.53 14.51
N PRO A 364 0.13 -17.23 14.83
CA PRO A 364 0.89 -16.15 14.18
C PRO A 364 2.40 -16.37 14.27
N GLU A 365 2.91 -16.77 15.42
CA GLU A 365 4.34 -17.01 15.66
C GLU A 365 4.87 -18.20 14.83
N ASP A 366 4.09 -19.29 14.68
CA ASP A 366 4.43 -20.43 13.83
C ASP A 366 4.50 -19.99 12.36
N ALA A 367 3.55 -19.18 11.87
CA ALA A 367 3.59 -18.63 10.52
C ALA A 367 4.84 -17.79 10.28
N LEU A 368 5.20 -16.92 11.24
CA LEU A 368 6.39 -16.08 11.16
C LEU A 368 7.68 -16.91 11.18
N ALA A 369 7.77 -17.90 12.05
CA ALA A 369 8.93 -18.78 12.11
C ALA A 369 9.14 -19.53 10.79
N ARG A 370 8.07 -20.04 10.18
CA ARG A 370 8.10 -20.76 8.90
C ARG A 370 8.55 -19.88 7.75
N VAL A 371 8.01 -18.67 7.63
CA VAL A 371 8.38 -17.77 6.52
C VAL A 371 9.81 -17.26 6.67
N LYS A 372 10.29 -17.02 7.91
CA LYS A 372 11.69 -16.66 8.16
C LYS A 372 12.65 -17.81 7.83
N ALA A 373 12.31 -19.05 8.21
CA ALA A 373 13.09 -20.22 7.83
C ALA A 373 13.16 -20.37 6.30
N ALA A 374 12.05 -20.12 5.60
CA ALA A 374 12.02 -20.13 4.13
C ALA A 374 12.87 -19.00 3.53
N ALA A 375 12.85 -17.80 4.10
CA ALA A 375 13.68 -16.68 3.67
C ALA A 375 15.18 -17.02 3.81
N THR A 376 15.58 -17.59 4.95
CA THR A 376 16.96 -18.08 5.17
C THR A 376 17.34 -19.17 4.18
N ALA A 377 16.47 -20.15 3.92
CA ALA A 377 16.71 -21.19 2.91
C ALA A 377 16.89 -20.58 1.51
N LEU A 378 16.13 -19.54 1.15
CA LEU A 378 16.27 -18.83 -0.12
C LEU A 378 17.58 -18.05 -0.25
N GLY A 379 18.18 -17.62 0.88
CA GLY A 379 19.42 -16.82 0.94
C GLY A 379 19.24 -15.37 1.40
N VAL A 380 18.04 -15.06 1.94
CA VAL A 380 17.76 -13.75 2.57
C VAL A 380 18.46 -13.64 3.91
#